data_681be0eebc052c8c559ec13071ea6e5d
#
_entry.id   681be0eebc052c8c559ec13071ea6e5d
#
_cell.length_a   1.000
_cell.length_b   1.000
_cell.length_c   1.000
_cell.angle_alpha   90.00
_cell.angle_beta   90.00
_cell.angle_gamma   90.00
#
_symmetry.space_group_name_H-M   'P 1'
#
loop_
_entity.id
_entity.type
_entity.pdbx_description
1 polymer ?
#
loop_
_entity_poly.entity_id
_entity_poly.type
_entity_poly.pdbx_seq_one_letter_code
_entity_poly.pdbx_strand_id
1 'polypeptide(L)'
;MPAHPDAPPAPAVRTWSWGLAPALLVCLAAPAFFVVRVPWLGWVLLAAGLAVALLTERTDAAARPAAPGGGIRPPSLLRDLSLIAVGLLIVSAIPLKAELDNLAILRFAIALGGAVAVPYVISRWVYRDRAIRFPWRGGGRWTRFQWTWLVAVLLLGWLILPFYFITSGVYLNWPVVDTPELIARLFVGVGAVGIWDELFFICTCFALLRRHFPFWQANILQSVVFVSFLWELGYQSWGPLLTIPFALIQGYTFKLTKSLTYVLIVHLIFDAVVFMVIVYAHNGWPAIFPFVPGGG
;
A
#
# COMPACT_ATOMS: atom_id res chain seq x y z
N MET A 1 35.75 -4.06 14.19
CA MET A 1 36.41 -4.21 12.89
C MET A 1 36.58 -2.81 12.32
N PRO A 2 37.79 -2.33 12.05
CA PRO A 2 38.00 -1.04 11.40
C PRO A 2 37.56 -1.12 9.95
N ALA A 3 36.94 -0.07 9.44
CA ALA A 3 36.47 0.04 8.06
C ALA A 3 37.65 -0.09 7.08
N HIS A 4 37.46 -0.88 6.01
CA HIS A 4 38.44 -1.01 4.93
C HIS A 4 38.60 0.35 4.24
N PRO A 5 39.81 0.90 4.06
CA PRO A 5 40.00 2.24 3.51
C PRO A 5 39.66 2.40 2.02
N ASP A 6 39.39 1.33 1.30
CA ASP A 6 39.13 1.30 -0.15
C ASP A 6 37.67 0.99 -0.53
N ALA A 7 36.72 1.10 0.39
CA ALA A 7 35.31 0.97 0.02
C ALA A 7 34.89 2.22 -0.80
N PRO A 8 34.39 2.04 -2.05
CA PRO A 8 33.92 3.18 -2.83
C PRO A 8 32.84 3.91 -2.04
N PRO A 9 32.86 5.28 -2.03
CA PRO A 9 31.87 6.05 -1.31
C PRO A 9 30.48 5.64 -1.77
N ALA A 10 29.59 5.36 -0.80
CA ALA A 10 28.20 5.07 -1.08
C ALA A 10 27.64 6.16 -2.01
N PRO A 11 26.91 5.85 -3.09
CA PRO A 11 26.41 6.84 -4.00
C PRO A 11 25.61 7.87 -3.22
N ALA A 12 26.00 9.14 -3.33
CA ALA A 12 25.33 10.25 -2.66
C ALA A 12 23.87 10.25 -3.08
N VAL A 13 22.99 9.91 -2.16
CA VAL A 13 21.53 9.92 -2.39
C VAL A 13 21.17 11.39 -2.60
N ARG A 14 20.91 11.77 -3.84
CA ARG A 14 20.45 13.12 -4.19
C ARG A 14 19.15 13.38 -3.46
N THR A 15 19.15 14.26 -2.49
CA THR A 15 17.97 14.61 -1.66
C THR A 15 16.87 15.34 -2.46
N TRP A 16 17.22 15.95 -3.60
CA TRP A 16 16.30 16.55 -4.56
C TRP A 16 16.73 16.13 -5.97
N SER A 17 15.91 15.32 -6.62
CA SER A 17 16.14 14.94 -8.01
C SER A 17 14.90 15.29 -8.83
N TRP A 18 15.10 15.69 -10.08
CA TRP A 18 14.00 15.87 -11.05
C TRP A 18 13.12 14.62 -11.19
N GLY A 19 13.62 13.45 -10.80
CA GLY A 19 12.86 12.19 -10.73
C GLY A 19 11.73 12.18 -9.70
N LEU A 20 11.70 13.10 -8.73
CA LEU A 20 10.62 13.19 -7.75
C LEU A 20 9.31 13.70 -8.41
N ALA A 21 9.40 14.60 -9.38
CA ALA A 21 8.22 15.15 -10.06
C ALA A 21 7.37 14.07 -10.77
N PRO A 22 7.94 13.17 -11.59
CA PRO A 22 7.16 12.11 -12.21
C PRO A 22 6.58 11.12 -11.19
N ALA A 23 7.31 10.81 -10.10
CA ALA A 23 6.81 9.94 -9.05
C ALA A 23 5.64 10.57 -8.29
N LEU A 24 5.71 11.88 -8.00
CA LEU A 24 4.60 12.64 -7.42
C LEU A 24 3.37 12.62 -8.33
N LEU A 25 3.52 12.88 -9.63
CA LEU A 25 2.40 12.84 -10.57
C LEU A 25 1.73 11.47 -10.61
N VAL A 26 2.51 10.39 -10.68
CA VAL A 26 1.97 9.03 -10.68
C VAL A 26 1.26 8.71 -9.37
N CYS A 27 1.84 9.06 -8.21
CA CYS A 27 1.21 8.78 -6.91
C CYS A 27 -0.01 9.66 -6.65
N LEU A 28 -0.03 10.92 -7.13
CA LEU A 28 -1.18 11.83 -7.03
C LEU A 28 -2.35 11.42 -7.93
N ALA A 29 -2.16 10.48 -8.86
CA ALA A 29 -3.28 9.88 -9.58
C ALA A 29 -4.21 9.10 -8.63
N ALA A 30 -3.69 8.50 -7.54
CA ALA A 30 -4.51 7.78 -6.57
C ALA A 30 -5.57 8.69 -5.88
N PRO A 31 -5.22 9.84 -5.28
CA PRO A 31 -6.26 10.74 -4.76
C PRO A 31 -7.20 11.28 -5.84
N ALA A 32 -6.74 11.45 -7.09
CA ALA A 32 -7.63 11.84 -8.18
C ALA A 32 -8.67 10.76 -8.49
N PHE A 33 -8.28 9.47 -8.49
CA PHE A 33 -9.20 8.35 -8.69
C PHE A 33 -10.11 8.13 -7.48
N PHE A 34 -9.54 8.04 -6.28
CA PHE A 34 -10.18 7.44 -5.11
C PHE A 34 -10.75 8.47 -4.11
N VAL A 35 -10.22 9.69 -4.06
CA VAL A 35 -10.69 10.72 -3.13
C VAL A 35 -11.58 11.74 -3.86
N VAL A 36 -11.03 12.35 -4.91
CA VAL A 36 -11.74 13.37 -5.69
C VAL A 36 -12.75 12.72 -6.64
N ARG A 37 -12.51 11.47 -7.04
CA ARG A 37 -13.37 10.68 -7.96
C ARG A 37 -13.52 11.33 -9.33
N VAL A 38 -12.42 11.84 -9.86
CA VAL A 38 -12.33 12.43 -11.20
C VAL A 38 -11.37 11.58 -12.06
N PRO A 39 -11.86 10.50 -12.69
CA PRO A 39 -10.99 9.51 -13.37
C PRO A 39 -10.12 10.11 -14.47
N TRP A 40 -10.63 11.05 -15.26
CA TRP A 40 -9.84 11.67 -16.32
C TRP A 40 -8.62 12.42 -15.77
N LEU A 41 -8.73 13.06 -14.58
CA LEU A 41 -7.59 13.70 -13.92
C LEU A 41 -6.53 12.67 -13.52
N GLY A 42 -6.95 11.53 -12.98
CA GLY A 42 -6.05 10.42 -12.67
C GLY A 42 -5.30 9.93 -13.92
N TRP A 43 -5.98 9.75 -15.04
CA TRP A 43 -5.35 9.34 -16.30
C TRP A 43 -4.36 10.39 -16.81
N VAL A 44 -4.71 11.67 -16.75
CA VAL A 44 -3.81 12.77 -17.14
C VAL A 44 -2.56 12.79 -16.26
N LEU A 45 -2.72 12.63 -14.94
CA LEU A 45 -1.60 12.59 -14.00
C LEU A 45 -0.67 11.39 -14.27
N LEU A 46 -1.22 10.21 -14.55
CA LEU A 46 -0.42 9.04 -14.93
C LEU A 46 0.33 9.28 -16.23
N ALA A 47 -0.36 9.76 -17.27
CA ALA A 47 0.25 10.03 -18.57
C ALA A 47 1.35 11.10 -18.46
N ALA A 48 1.09 12.20 -17.76
CA ALA A 48 2.06 13.25 -17.50
C ALA A 48 3.27 12.74 -16.70
N GLY A 49 3.04 11.97 -15.64
CA GLY A 49 4.11 11.38 -14.84
C GLY A 49 5.01 10.46 -15.66
N LEU A 50 4.43 9.59 -16.49
CA LEU A 50 5.20 8.70 -17.37
C LEU A 50 5.92 9.49 -18.49
N ALA A 51 5.30 10.52 -19.06
CA ALA A 51 5.95 11.39 -20.05
C ALA A 51 7.15 12.14 -19.46
N VAL A 52 7.01 12.72 -18.25
CA VAL A 52 8.11 13.38 -17.56
C VAL A 52 9.23 12.39 -17.22
N ALA A 53 8.89 11.18 -16.74
CA ALA A 53 9.89 10.14 -16.48
C ALA A 53 10.67 9.76 -17.75
N LEU A 54 9.98 9.64 -18.90
CA LEU A 54 10.61 9.35 -20.18
C LEU A 54 11.58 10.47 -20.60
N LEU A 55 11.17 11.73 -20.43
CA LEU A 55 12.01 12.89 -20.77
C LEU A 55 13.25 12.95 -19.87
N THR A 56 13.09 12.74 -18.57
CA THR A 56 14.23 12.75 -17.62
C THR A 56 15.22 11.62 -17.91
N GLU A 57 14.75 10.42 -18.27
CA GLU A 57 15.66 9.32 -18.65
C GLU A 57 16.40 9.60 -19.95
N ARG A 58 15.76 10.22 -20.94
CA ARG A 58 16.39 10.60 -22.21
C ARG A 58 17.48 11.65 -22.00
N THR A 59 17.23 12.66 -21.18
CA THR A 59 18.23 13.70 -20.88
C THR A 59 19.41 13.12 -20.08
N ASP A 60 19.17 12.26 -19.12
CA ASP A 60 20.21 11.57 -18.36
C ASP A 60 21.04 10.62 -19.23
N ALA A 61 20.41 9.91 -20.18
CA ALA A 61 21.11 9.04 -21.11
C ALA A 61 22.00 9.83 -22.10
N ALA A 62 21.54 10.99 -22.55
CA ALA A 62 22.31 11.86 -23.43
C ALA A 62 23.53 12.51 -22.71
N ALA A 63 23.42 12.75 -21.40
CA ALA A 63 24.46 13.35 -20.58
C ALA A 63 25.53 12.35 -20.08
N ARG A 64 25.28 11.03 -20.17
CA ARG A 64 26.21 9.99 -19.71
C ARG A 64 27.06 9.48 -20.87
N PRO A 65 28.42 9.59 -20.83
CA PRO A 65 29.28 8.90 -21.80
C PRO A 65 29.02 7.39 -21.72
N ALA A 66 29.04 6.71 -22.87
CA ALA A 66 28.95 5.26 -22.93
C ALA A 66 30.07 4.66 -22.07
N ALA A 67 29.70 4.00 -20.95
CA ALA A 67 30.68 3.32 -20.11
C ALA A 67 31.29 2.15 -20.90
N PRO A 68 32.61 2.12 -21.10
CA PRO A 68 33.27 0.99 -21.73
C PRO A 68 33.27 -0.20 -20.73
N GLY A 69 32.46 -1.21 -21.02
CA GLY A 69 32.39 -2.42 -20.22
C GLY A 69 31.03 -2.62 -19.56
N GLY A 70 30.39 -3.74 -19.81
CA GLY A 70 29.04 -4.14 -19.46
C GLY A 70 28.64 -4.06 -17.98
N GLY A 71 28.65 -2.87 -17.43
CA GLY A 71 28.18 -2.57 -16.08
C GLY A 71 26.68 -2.81 -15.91
N ILE A 72 26.25 -3.17 -14.72
CA ILE A 72 24.83 -3.32 -14.33
C ILE A 72 24.11 -2.00 -14.63
N ARG A 73 23.14 -2.02 -15.54
CA ARG A 73 22.33 -0.82 -15.84
C ARG A 73 21.55 -0.41 -14.58
N PRO A 74 21.52 0.88 -14.24
CA PRO A 74 20.71 1.37 -13.12
C PRO A 74 19.22 1.07 -13.38
N PRO A 75 18.39 0.90 -12.32
CA PRO A 75 16.97 0.71 -12.46
C PRO A 75 16.34 1.90 -13.22
N SER A 76 15.40 1.60 -14.14
CA SER A 76 14.67 2.61 -14.91
C SER A 76 13.49 3.15 -14.10
N LEU A 77 13.46 4.45 -13.85
CA LEU A 77 12.36 5.12 -13.17
C LEU A 77 11.05 5.01 -13.97
N LEU A 78 11.12 5.18 -15.30
CA LEU A 78 9.97 5.04 -16.19
C LEU A 78 9.34 3.65 -16.08
N ARG A 79 10.15 2.58 -16.13
CA ARG A 79 9.64 1.20 -16.01
C ARG A 79 9.00 0.97 -14.65
N ASP A 80 9.63 1.40 -13.57
CA ASP A 80 9.10 1.21 -12.22
C ASP A 80 7.81 2.01 -12.00
N LEU A 81 7.74 3.26 -12.47
CA LEU A 81 6.51 4.05 -12.40
C LEU A 81 5.40 3.50 -13.30
N SER A 82 5.73 2.92 -14.46
CA SER A 82 4.73 2.28 -15.32
C SER A 82 4.08 1.07 -14.66
N LEU A 83 4.82 0.32 -13.84
CA LEU A 83 4.26 -0.80 -13.07
C LEU A 83 3.26 -0.32 -12.00
N ILE A 84 3.58 0.79 -11.31
CA ILE A 84 2.65 1.41 -10.36
C ILE A 84 1.42 1.94 -11.09
N ALA A 85 1.61 2.63 -12.22
CA ALA A 85 0.54 3.17 -13.04
C ALA A 85 -0.43 2.07 -13.53
N VAL A 86 0.09 0.95 -14.01
CA VAL A 86 -0.72 -0.20 -14.44
C VAL A 86 -1.54 -0.74 -13.27
N GLY A 87 -0.94 -0.92 -12.09
CA GLY A 87 -1.67 -1.35 -10.89
C GLY A 87 -2.80 -0.39 -10.53
N LEU A 88 -2.54 0.92 -10.50
CA LEU A 88 -3.55 1.95 -10.22
C LEU A 88 -4.68 1.96 -11.25
N LEU A 89 -4.38 1.81 -12.55
CA LEU A 89 -5.39 1.74 -13.61
C LEU A 89 -6.31 0.52 -13.41
N ILE A 90 -5.76 -0.63 -13.06
CA ILE A 90 -6.55 -1.84 -12.84
C ILE A 90 -7.48 -1.66 -11.62
N VAL A 91 -6.97 -1.15 -10.50
CA VAL A 91 -7.78 -0.92 -9.30
C VAL A 91 -8.84 0.14 -9.54
N SER A 92 -8.52 1.23 -10.26
CA SER A 92 -9.48 2.30 -10.56
C SER A 92 -10.59 1.90 -11.54
N ALA A 93 -10.49 0.72 -12.15
CA ALA A 93 -11.51 0.23 -13.10
C ALA A 93 -12.80 -0.28 -12.40
N ILE A 94 -12.79 -0.45 -11.09
CA ILE A 94 -13.93 -0.89 -10.30
C ILE A 94 -14.19 0.07 -9.12
N PRO A 95 -15.44 0.23 -8.66
CA PRO A 95 -15.71 0.92 -7.40
C PRO A 95 -15.17 0.08 -6.23
N LEU A 96 -14.49 0.74 -5.29
CA LEU A 96 -13.91 0.08 -4.10
C LEU A 96 -14.92 0.06 -2.93
N LYS A 97 -16.20 -0.08 -3.22
CA LYS A 97 -17.22 -0.23 -2.20
C LYS A 97 -17.26 -1.67 -1.71
N ALA A 98 -17.25 -1.85 -0.41
CA ALA A 98 -17.37 -3.18 0.21
C ALA A 98 -18.79 -3.73 -0.01
N GLU A 99 -18.93 -4.64 -0.98
CA GLU A 99 -20.15 -5.38 -1.28
C GLU A 99 -19.85 -6.87 -1.13
N LEU A 100 -20.84 -7.66 -0.61
CA LEU A 100 -20.62 -9.06 -0.24
C LEU A 100 -21.34 -10.07 -1.16
N ASP A 101 -21.93 -9.61 -2.26
CA ASP A 101 -22.47 -10.51 -3.27
C ASP A 101 -21.35 -11.17 -4.10
N ASN A 102 -21.70 -12.29 -4.77
CA ASN A 102 -20.71 -13.08 -5.49
C ASN A 102 -20.04 -12.32 -6.65
N LEU A 103 -20.78 -11.44 -7.32
CA LEU A 103 -20.24 -10.67 -8.45
C LEU A 103 -19.25 -9.59 -7.95
N ALA A 104 -19.59 -8.92 -6.85
CA ALA A 104 -18.70 -7.94 -6.22
C ALA A 104 -17.41 -8.61 -5.74
N ILE A 105 -17.51 -9.75 -5.05
CA ILE A 105 -16.32 -10.52 -4.61
C ILE A 105 -15.47 -10.92 -5.82
N LEU A 106 -16.06 -11.38 -6.91
CA LEU A 106 -15.34 -11.74 -8.12
C LEU A 106 -14.66 -10.53 -8.77
N ARG A 107 -15.36 -9.38 -8.87
CA ARG A 107 -14.78 -8.12 -9.38
C ARG A 107 -13.57 -7.69 -8.56
N PHE A 108 -13.70 -7.71 -7.23
CA PHE A 108 -12.60 -7.40 -6.32
C PHE A 108 -11.42 -8.36 -6.51
N ALA A 109 -11.68 -9.67 -6.53
CA ALA A 109 -10.61 -10.66 -6.71
C ALA A 109 -9.86 -10.47 -8.03
N ILE A 110 -10.56 -10.20 -9.14
CA ILE A 110 -9.94 -9.96 -10.44
C ILE A 110 -9.16 -8.63 -10.44
N ALA A 111 -9.75 -7.54 -9.95
CA ALA A 111 -9.09 -6.23 -9.98
C ALA A 111 -7.91 -6.17 -9.01
N LEU A 112 -8.08 -6.57 -7.77
CA LEU A 112 -7.01 -6.56 -6.78
C LEU A 112 -5.92 -7.57 -7.15
N GLY A 113 -6.31 -8.80 -7.50
CA GLY A 113 -5.37 -9.82 -7.97
C GLY A 113 -4.62 -9.38 -9.23
N GLY A 114 -5.31 -8.78 -10.20
CA GLY A 114 -4.74 -8.24 -11.41
C GLY A 114 -3.76 -7.09 -11.15
N ALA A 115 -4.07 -6.19 -10.21
CA ALA A 115 -3.21 -5.06 -9.87
C ALA A 115 -1.86 -5.46 -9.26
N VAL A 116 -1.75 -6.66 -8.71
CA VAL A 116 -0.48 -7.23 -8.23
C VAL A 116 0.14 -8.14 -9.32
N ALA A 117 -0.66 -9.03 -9.90
CA ALA A 117 -0.16 -10.03 -10.84
C ALA A 117 0.35 -9.42 -12.14
N VAL A 118 -0.38 -8.45 -12.73
CA VAL A 118 0.01 -7.84 -14.02
C VAL A 118 1.33 -7.08 -13.92
N PRO A 119 1.55 -6.15 -12.95
CA PRO A 119 2.85 -5.52 -12.76
C PRO A 119 3.97 -6.54 -12.47
N TYR A 120 3.71 -7.58 -11.68
CA TYR A 120 4.68 -8.64 -11.42
C TYR A 120 5.08 -9.37 -12.71
N VAL A 121 4.10 -9.75 -13.54
CA VAL A 121 4.34 -10.41 -14.85
C VAL A 121 5.15 -9.49 -15.77
N ILE A 122 4.75 -8.23 -15.91
CA ILE A 122 5.45 -7.25 -16.75
C ILE A 122 6.90 -7.06 -16.26
N SER A 123 7.10 -6.85 -14.96
CA SER A 123 8.45 -6.72 -14.38
C SER A 123 9.33 -7.93 -14.71
N ARG A 124 8.79 -9.14 -14.53
CA ARG A 124 9.58 -10.37 -14.62
C ARG A 124 9.85 -10.83 -16.04
N TRP A 125 8.87 -10.74 -16.93
CA TRP A 125 8.97 -11.33 -18.28
C TRP A 125 9.12 -10.29 -19.38
N VAL A 126 8.49 -9.11 -19.27
CA VAL A 126 8.61 -8.04 -20.28
C VAL A 126 9.86 -7.21 -20.03
N TYR A 127 9.99 -6.65 -18.84
CA TYR A 127 11.16 -5.83 -18.47
C TYR A 127 12.39 -6.66 -18.11
N ARG A 128 12.20 -7.96 -17.85
CA ARG A 128 13.23 -8.89 -17.41
C ARG A 128 13.99 -8.37 -16.17
N ASP A 129 13.28 -7.64 -15.35
CA ASP A 129 13.75 -7.06 -14.10
C ASP A 129 12.94 -7.67 -12.93
N ARG A 130 13.63 -8.20 -11.95
CA ARG A 130 13.00 -8.79 -10.76
C ARG A 130 12.77 -7.72 -9.68
N ALA A 131 12.18 -6.58 -10.07
CA ALA A 131 11.96 -5.43 -9.20
C ALA A 131 10.96 -5.74 -8.09
N ILE A 132 9.85 -6.41 -8.42
CA ILE A 132 8.81 -6.81 -7.47
C ILE A 132 9.17 -8.16 -6.87
N ARG A 133 9.22 -8.21 -5.53
CA ARG A 133 9.53 -9.42 -4.75
C ARG A 133 8.64 -9.48 -3.52
N PHE A 134 8.28 -10.69 -3.14
CA PHE A 134 7.48 -10.97 -1.95
C PHE A 134 8.34 -11.70 -0.90
N PRO A 135 9.07 -10.98 -0.05
CA PRO A 135 9.97 -11.57 0.94
C PRO A 135 9.16 -12.12 2.13
N TRP A 136 8.57 -13.31 1.96
CA TRP A 136 7.76 -13.95 2.99
C TRP A 136 8.50 -14.11 4.31
N ARG A 137 9.77 -14.49 4.25
CA ARG A 137 10.60 -14.67 5.44
C ARG A 137 11.63 -13.56 5.53
N GLY A 138 11.58 -12.81 6.61
CA GLY A 138 12.60 -11.81 6.95
C GLY A 138 13.86 -12.47 7.55
N GLY A 139 14.87 -11.66 7.84
CA GLY A 139 16.20 -12.08 8.24
C GLY A 139 16.32 -12.63 9.66
N GLY A 140 15.50 -13.59 10.09
CA GLY A 140 15.73 -14.26 11.36
C GLY A 140 14.51 -14.41 12.28
N ARG A 141 14.76 -14.78 13.54
CA ARG A 141 13.72 -14.89 14.58
C ARG A 141 13.27 -13.48 15.01
N TRP A 142 11.98 -13.34 15.27
CA TRP A 142 11.42 -12.09 15.77
C TRP A 142 11.98 -11.75 17.15
N THR A 143 12.33 -10.49 17.30
CA THR A 143 12.84 -9.94 18.55
C THR A 143 11.73 -9.79 19.58
N ARG A 144 12.09 -9.61 20.87
CA ARG A 144 11.12 -9.30 21.93
C ARG A 144 10.34 -8.03 21.61
N PHE A 145 10.99 -7.02 21.03
CA PHE A 145 10.34 -5.79 20.60
C PHE A 145 9.26 -6.04 19.54
N GLN A 146 9.55 -6.89 18.54
CA GLN A 146 8.57 -7.23 17.51
C GLN A 146 7.34 -7.95 18.08
N TRP A 147 7.53 -8.88 19.05
CA TRP A 147 6.41 -9.51 19.72
C TRP A 147 5.60 -8.51 20.58
N THR A 148 6.27 -7.64 21.35
CA THR A 148 5.60 -6.58 22.10
C THR A 148 4.84 -5.63 21.17
N TRP A 149 5.37 -5.34 19.99
CA TRP A 149 4.70 -4.50 18.99
C TRP A 149 3.41 -5.13 18.47
N LEU A 150 3.35 -6.44 18.23
CA LEU A 150 2.09 -7.12 17.83
C LEU A 150 1.01 -6.98 18.92
N VAL A 151 1.39 -7.12 20.19
CA VAL A 151 0.46 -6.91 21.30
C VAL A 151 0.02 -5.44 21.37
N ALA A 152 0.96 -4.51 21.22
CA ALA A 152 0.64 -3.07 21.21
C ALA A 152 -0.31 -2.69 20.07
N VAL A 153 -0.11 -3.25 18.89
CA VAL A 153 -0.98 -3.06 17.70
C VAL A 153 -2.39 -3.55 17.98
N LEU A 154 -2.54 -4.73 18.60
CA LEU A 154 -3.85 -5.26 18.98
C LEU A 154 -4.55 -4.34 19.96
N LEU A 155 -3.85 -3.88 21.01
CA LEU A 155 -4.42 -2.99 22.04
C LEU A 155 -4.78 -1.61 21.47
N LEU A 156 -3.91 -1.04 20.65
CA LEU A 156 -4.18 0.24 19.98
C LEU A 156 -5.35 0.13 19.00
N GLY A 157 -5.40 -0.94 18.22
CA GLY A 157 -6.52 -1.21 17.32
C GLY A 157 -7.83 -1.36 18.10
N TRP A 158 -7.83 -2.17 19.17
CA TRP A 158 -8.98 -2.37 20.03
C TRP A 158 -9.48 -1.08 20.67
N LEU A 159 -8.58 -0.19 21.07
CA LEU A 159 -8.93 1.08 21.71
C LEU A 159 -9.42 2.14 20.71
N ILE A 160 -8.74 2.28 19.58
CA ILE A 160 -8.92 3.41 18.65
C ILE A 160 -10.00 3.13 17.61
N LEU A 161 -9.98 1.93 16.99
CA LEU A 161 -10.85 1.64 15.86
C LEU A 161 -12.35 1.65 16.22
N PRO A 162 -12.81 1.06 17.34
CA PRO A 162 -14.22 1.12 17.71
C PRO A 162 -14.69 2.56 17.93
N PHE A 163 -13.87 3.36 18.59
CA PHE A 163 -14.18 4.78 18.76
C PHE A 163 -14.28 5.49 17.42
N TYR A 164 -13.32 5.30 16.51
CA TYR A 164 -13.35 5.89 15.18
C TYR A 164 -14.58 5.45 14.40
N PHE A 165 -14.78 4.15 14.22
CA PHE A 165 -15.85 3.63 13.36
C PHE A 165 -17.25 4.04 13.83
N ILE A 166 -17.50 4.01 15.14
CA ILE A 166 -18.83 4.25 15.70
C ILE A 166 -19.11 5.74 15.84
N THR A 167 -18.19 6.52 16.42
CA THR A 167 -18.44 7.95 16.65
C THR A 167 -18.47 8.78 15.38
N SER A 168 -17.73 8.37 14.35
CA SER A 168 -17.76 9.05 13.03
C SER A 168 -18.85 8.50 12.10
N GLY A 169 -19.49 7.40 12.46
CA GLY A 169 -20.50 6.76 11.62
C GLY A 169 -19.94 6.06 10.37
N VAL A 170 -18.61 5.95 10.23
CA VAL A 170 -18.00 5.37 9.02
C VAL A 170 -18.31 3.89 8.85
N TYR A 171 -18.69 3.16 9.91
CA TYR A 171 -19.14 1.78 9.78
C TYR A 171 -20.32 1.62 8.79
N LEU A 172 -21.11 2.67 8.55
CA LEU A 172 -22.18 2.69 7.57
C LEU A 172 -21.70 2.63 6.10
N ASN A 173 -20.39 2.81 5.86
CA ASN A 173 -19.79 2.60 4.55
C ASN A 173 -19.61 1.11 4.20
N TRP A 174 -19.78 0.23 5.19
CA TRP A 174 -19.74 -1.23 5.04
C TRP A 174 -21.15 -1.83 5.02
N PRO A 175 -21.33 -2.98 4.36
CA PRO A 175 -22.64 -3.63 4.29
C PRO A 175 -23.10 -4.09 5.67
N VAL A 176 -24.39 -4.10 5.88
CA VAL A 176 -25.01 -4.74 7.04
C VAL A 176 -24.73 -6.24 7.00
N VAL A 177 -24.25 -6.78 8.11
CA VAL A 177 -23.89 -8.20 8.25
C VAL A 177 -24.67 -8.81 9.42
N ASP A 178 -25.89 -9.25 9.14
CA ASP A 178 -26.85 -9.77 10.10
C ASP A 178 -26.97 -11.32 10.08
N THR A 179 -26.40 -11.97 9.09
CA THR A 179 -26.40 -13.43 8.95
C THR A 179 -25.00 -14.02 9.11
N PRO A 180 -24.88 -15.27 9.59
CA PRO A 180 -23.57 -15.95 9.67
C PRO A 180 -22.82 -16.02 8.35
N GLU A 181 -23.53 -16.13 7.23
CA GLU A 181 -22.92 -16.14 5.90
C GLU A 181 -22.30 -14.79 5.56
N LEU A 182 -23.01 -13.68 5.76
CA LEU A 182 -22.50 -12.33 5.50
C LEU A 182 -21.33 -11.99 6.42
N ILE A 183 -21.39 -12.41 7.69
CA ILE A 183 -20.29 -12.26 8.64
C ILE A 183 -19.06 -13.03 8.15
N ALA A 184 -19.21 -14.26 7.70
CA ALA A 184 -18.10 -15.05 7.16
C ALA A 184 -17.52 -14.42 5.88
N ARG A 185 -18.37 -13.93 4.98
CA ARG A 185 -17.95 -13.22 3.77
C ARG A 185 -17.19 -11.94 4.09
N LEU A 186 -17.66 -11.15 5.07
CA LEU A 186 -16.95 -9.96 5.54
C LEU A 186 -15.58 -10.32 6.11
N PHE A 187 -15.49 -11.36 6.94
CA PHE A 187 -14.22 -11.81 7.51
C PHE A 187 -13.19 -12.17 6.43
N VAL A 188 -13.62 -12.96 5.44
CA VAL A 188 -12.75 -13.34 4.32
C VAL A 188 -12.39 -12.13 3.48
N GLY A 189 -13.36 -11.24 3.19
CA GLY A 189 -13.14 -10.03 2.40
C GLY A 189 -12.14 -9.07 3.03
N VAL A 190 -12.30 -8.75 4.30
CA VAL A 190 -11.40 -7.87 5.05
C VAL A 190 -9.98 -8.44 5.07
N GLY A 191 -9.84 -9.72 5.44
CA GLY A 191 -8.53 -10.36 5.45
C GLY A 191 -7.88 -10.47 4.07
N ALA A 192 -8.65 -10.71 3.00
CA ALA A 192 -8.13 -10.75 1.64
C ALA A 192 -7.64 -9.38 1.16
N VAL A 193 -8.36 -8.30 1.51
CA VAL A 193 -7.94 -6.92 1.20
C VAL A 193 -6.66 -6.58 1.97
N GLY A 194 -6.56 -6.89 3.27
CA GLY A 194 -5.34 -6.63 4.04
C GLY A 194 -4.11 -7.40 3.53
N ILE A 195 -4.30 -8.64 3.02
CA ILE A 195 -3.21 -9.36 2.34
C ILE A 195 -2.80 -8.61 1.07
N TRP A 196 -3.76 -8.20 0.27
CA TRP A 196 -3.51 -7.47 -0.97
C TRP A 196 -2.82 -6.12 -0.71
N ASP A 197 -3.21 -5.40 0.32
CA ASP A 197 -2.61 -4.11 0.70
C ASP A 197 -1.10 -4.23 0.87
N GLU A 198 -0.63 -5.26 1.56
CA GLU A 198 0.81 -5.48 1.75
C GLU A 198 1.51 -5.89 0.45
N LEU A 199 0.85 -6.66 -0.41
CA LEU A 199 1.42 -7.04 -1.71
C LEU A 199 1.52 -5.85 -2.66
N PHE A 200 0.51 -4.98 -2.68
CA PHE A 200 0.47 -3.85 -3.60
C PHE A 200 1.21 -2.62 -3.06
N PHE A 201 0.86 -2.14 -1.86
CA PHE A 201 1.46 -0.89 -1.38
C PHE A 201 2.89 -1.06 -0.89
N ILE A 202 3.20 -2.16 -0.21
CA ILE A 202 4.55 -2.38 0.35
C ILE A 202 5.45 -3.12 -0.64
N CYS A 203 5.03 -4.29 -1.14
CA CYS A 203 5.90 -5.11 -1.98
C CYS A 203 5.97 -4.62 -3.44
N THR A 204 5.00 -3.81 -3.90
CA THR A 204 5.01 -3.24 -5.24
C THR A 204 5.33 -1.74 -5.19
N CYS A 205 4.42 -0.88 -4.74
CA CYS A 205 4.60 0.57 -4.80
C CYS A 205 5.84 1.04 -4.02
N PHE A 206 5.90 0.74 -2.72
CA PHE A 206 7.03 1.16 -1.89
C PHE A 206 8.35 0.54 -2.36
N ALA A 207 8.38 -0.74 -2.69
CA ALA A 207 9.60 -1.42 -3.14
C ALA A 207 10.14 -0.81 -4.43
N LEU A 208 9.29 -0.50 -5.42
CA LEU A 208 9.68 0.16 -6.67
C LEU A 208 10.19 1.58 -6.42
N LEU A 209 9.49 2.38 -5.62
CA LEU A 209 9.90 3.74 -5.25
C LEU A 209 11.24 3.75 -4.49
N ARG A 210 11.48 2.74 -3.64
CA ARG A 210 12.74 2.61 -2.88
C ARG A 210 13.97 2.35 -3.75
N ARG A 211 13.81 1.95 -4.97
CA ARG A 211 14.94 1.80 -5.92
C ARG A 211 15.49 3.14 -6.40
N HIS A 212 14.69 4.22 -6.29
CA HIS A 212 15.01 5.54 -6.84
C HIS A 212 15.11 6.62 -5.78
N PHE A 213 14.40 6.47 -4.65
CA PHE A 213 14.24 7.52 -3.65
C PHE A 213 14.73 7.09 -2.25
N PRO A 214 15.15 8.06 -1.42
CA PRO A 214 15.39 7.84 0.00
C PRO A 214 14.16 7.25 0.68
N PHE A 215 14.39 6.58 1.82
CA PHE A 215 13.32 5.89 2.56
C PHE A 215 12.07 6.76 2.76
N TRP A 216 12.23 7.97 3.31
CA TRP A 216 11.09 8.79 3.66
C TRP A 216 10.31 9.32 2.45
N GLN A 217 10.99 9.65 1.35
CA GLN A 217 10.32 10.05 0.12
C GLN A 217 9.47 8.90 -0.44
N ALA A 218 10.05 7.71 -0.56
CA ALA A 218 9.32 6.54 -1.02
C ALA A 218 8.16 6.16 -0.09
N ASN A 219 8.35 6.30 1.23
CA ASN A 219 7.34 5.96 2.22
C ASN A 219 6.17 6.95 2.21
N ILE A 220 6.43 8.24 2.05
CA ILE A 220 5.38 9.26 1.89
C ILE A 220 4.62 9.04 0.57
N LEU A 221 5.32 8.79 -0.54
CA LEU A 221 4.69 8.56 -1.85
C LEU A 221 3.76 7.34 -1.84
N GLN A 222 4.20 6.21 -1.27
CA GLN A 222 3.35 5.04 -1.14
C GLN A 222 2.17 5.29 -0.19
N SER A 223 2.37 6.07 0.89
CA SER A 223 1.28 6.41 1.83
C SER A 223 0.19 7.24 1.15
N VAL A 224 0.53 8.14 0.23
CA VAL A 224 -0.47 8.88 -0.58
C VAL A 224 -1.37 7.90 -1.35
N VAL A 225 -0.76 6.89 -1.99
CA VAL A 225 -1.51 5.88 -2.74
C VAL A 225 -2.38 5.04 -1.82
N PHE A 226 -1.80 4.55 -0.72
CA PHE A 226 -2.49 3.67 0.25
C PHE A 226 -3.67 4.37 0.93
N VAL A 227 -3.46 5.56 1.47
CA VAL A 227 -4.51 6.32 2.17
C VAL A 227 -5.65 6.70 1.23
N SER A 228 -5.34 7.00 -0.05
CA SER A 228 -6.37 7.29 -1.05
C SER A 228 -7.26 6.07 -1.34
N PHE A 229 -6.67 4.88 -1.42
CA PHE A 229 -7.40 3.63 -1.55
C PHE A 229 -8.31 3.37 -0.33
N LEU A 230 -7.75 3.48 0.88
CA LEU A 230 -8.52 3.29 2.11
C LEU A 230 -9.68 4.29 2.25
N TRP A 231 -9.49 5.53 1.77
CA TRP A 231 -10.56 6.53 1.75
C TRP A 231 -11.77 6.06 0.92
N GLU A 232 -11.54 5.55 -0.28
CA GLU A 232 -12.63 5.04 -1.12
C GLU A 232 -13.23 3.74 -0.57
N LEU A 233 -12.41 2.88 0.04
CA LEU A 233 -12.86 1.65 0.69
C LEU A 233 -13.81 1.93 1.88
N GLY A 234 -13.77 3.16 2.44
CA GLY A 234 -14.71 3.56 3.48
C GLY A 234 -14.09 4.23 4.71
N TYR A 235 -12.77 4.30 4.83
CA TYR A 235 -12.09 4.98 5.95
C TYR A 235 -12.12 6.51 5.80
N GLN A 236 -13.33 7.07 5.80
CA GLN A 236 -13.62 8.47 5.57
C GLN A 236 -13.61 9.31 6.85
N SER A 237 -14.20 10.53 6.81
CA SER A 237 -14.21 11.45 7.94
C SER A 237 -12.78 11.80 8.40
N TRP A 238 -12.47 11.62 9.69
CA TRP A 238 -11.13 11.83 10.22
C TRP A 238 -10.20 10.59 10.10
N GLY A 239 -10.63 9.57 9.32
CA GLY A 239 -9.85 8.37 9.02
C GLY A 239 -8.41 8.63 8.57
N PRO A 240 -8.08 9.65 7.75
CA PRO A 240 -6.70 9.96 7.39
C PRO A 240 -5.77 10.22 8.58
N LEU A 241 -6.28 10.69 9.73
CA LEU A 241 -5.49 10.82 10.96
C LEU A 241 -5.00 9.47 11.50
N LEU A 242 -5.67 8.37 11.15
CA LEU A 242 -5.30 7.00 11.52
C LEU A 242 -4.55 6.30 10.40
N THR A 243 -5.04 6.42 9.16
CA THR A 243 -4.50 5.67 8.03
C THR A 243 -3.17 6.20 7.54
N ILE A 244 -2.88 7.52 7.65
CA ILE A 244 -1.56 8.09 7.33
C ILE A 244 -0.47 7.54 8.26
N PRO A 245 -0.58 7.64 9.61
CA PRO A 245 0.39 7.03 10.50
C PRO A 245 0.53 5.52 10.28
N PHE A 246 -0.57 4.81 10.07
CA PHE A 246 -0.55 3.38 9.80
C PHE A 246 0.27 3.04 8.55
N ALA A 247 0.01 3.69 7.41
CA ALA A 247 0.74 3.50 6.16
C ALA A 247 2.25 3.77 6.31
N LEU A 248 2.61 4.86 7.02
CA LEU A 248 4.01 5.23 7.28
C LEU A 248 4.70 4.21 8.19
N ILE A 249 4.02 3.72 9.23
CA ILE A 249 4.52 2.71 10.16
C ILE A 249 4.70 1.36 9.45
N GLN A 250 3.78 0.97 8.56
CA GLN A 250 3.91 -0.26 7.78
C GLN A 250 5.17 -0.26 6.91
N GLY A 251 5.42 0.82 6.15
CA GLY A 251 6.64 0.97 5.37
C GLY A 251 7.91 0.99 6.23
N TYR A 252 7.87 1.61 7.43
CA TYR A 252 8.99 1.62 8.36
C TYR A 252 9.23 0.23 8.97
N THR A 253 8.16 -0.45 9.36
CA THR A 253 8.21 -1.82 9.89
C THR A 253 8.78 -2.79 8.85
N PHE A 254 8.36 -2.68 7.59
CA PHE A 254 8.94 -3.47 6.50
C PHE A 254 10.43 -3.19 6.29
N LYS A 255 10.86 -1.92 6.37
CA LYS A 255 12.29 -1.56 6.31
C LYS A 255 13.10 -2.25 7.41
N LEU A 256 12.57 -2.32 8.63
CA LEU A 256 13.25 -2.91 9.78
C LEU A 256 13.29 -4.44 9.72
N THR A 257 12.14 -5.04 9.37
CA THR A 257 11.98 -6.50 9.44
C THR A 257 12.36 -7.20 8.15
N LYS A 258 12.25 -6.52 7.01
CA LYS A 258 12.39 -7.08 5.66
C LYS A 258 11.53 -8.34 5.48
N SER A 259 10.41 -8.43 6.19
CA SER A 259 9.53 -9.58 6.23
C SER A 259 8.10 -9.18 5.86
N LEU A 260 7.63 -9.71 4.73
CA LEU A 260 6.22 -9.58 4.34
C LEU A 260 5.31 -10.24 5.38
N THR A 261 5.66 -11.42 5.88
CA THR A 261 4.85 -12.12 6.90
C THR A 261 4.65 -11.27 8.15
N TYR A 262 5.68 -10.53 8.59
CA TYR A 262 5.56 -9.71 9.77
C TYR A 262 4.62 -8.53 9.58
N VAL A 263 4.79 -7.75 8.51
CA VAL A 263 3.91 -6.60 8.23
C VAL A 263 2.48 -7.05 7.94
N LEU A 264 2.32 -8.20 7.28
CA LEU A 264 1.03 -8.82 7.04
C LEU A 264 0.31 -9.18 8.35
N ILE A 265 1.02 -9.78 9.31
CA ILE A 265 0.41 -10.09 10.62
C ILE A 265 0.01 -8.81 11.35
N VAL A 266 0.84 -7.75 11.32
CA VAL A 266 0.48 -6.44 11.89
C VAL A 266 -0.81 -5.93 11.26
N HIS A 267 -0.93 -5.99 9.94
CA HIS A 267 -2.12 -5.53 9.20
C HIS A 267 -3.35 -6.37 9.55
N LEU A 268 -3.24 -7.68 9.48
CA LEU A 268 -4.36 -8.58 9.76
C LEU A 268 -4.85 -8.51 11.23
N ILE A 269 -4.01 -8.10 12.18
CA ILE A 269 -4.45 -7.79 13.54
C ILE A 269 -5.39 -6.57 13.52
N PHE A 270 -5.05 -5.50 12.80
CA PHE A 270 -5.97 -4.36 12.62
C PHE A 270 -7.24 -4.77 11.93
N ASP A 271 -7.15 -5.52 10.85
CA ASP A 271 -8.28 -6.02 10.09
C ASP A 271 -9.23 -6.89 10.93
N ALA A 272 -8.67 -7.72 11.80
CA ALA A 272 -9.48 -8.50 12.73
C ALA A 272 -10.28 -7.60 13.69
N VAL A 273 -9.70 -6.50 14.15
CA VAL A 273 -10.41 -5.52 14.97
C VAL A 273 -11.45 -4.76 14.13
N VAL A 274 -11.11 -4.33 12.91
CA VAL A 274 -12.06 -3.69 11.98
C VAL A 274 -13.27 -4.60 11.74
N PHE A 275 -13.03 -5.87 11.42
CA PHE A 275 -14.10 -6.87 11.28
C PHE A 275 -14.99 -6.93 12.51
N MET A 276 -14.40 -7.08 13.71
CA MET A 276 -15.16 -7.16 14.94
C MET A 276 -15.96 -5.88 15.24
N VAL A 277 -15.41 -4.70 14.91
CA VAL A 277 -16.10 -3.42 15.09
C VAL A 277 -17.28 -3.30 14.14
N ILE A 278 -17.16 -3.70 12.88
CA ILE A 278 -18.26 -3.66 11.91
C ILE A 278 -19.38 -4.61 12.35
N VAL A 279 -19.03 -5.83 12.77
CA VAL A 279 -20.03 -6.79 13.30
C VAL A 279 -20.72 -6.23 14.54
N TYR A 280 -19.96 -5.66 15.49
CA TYR A 280 -20.50 -5.05 16.69
C TYR A 280 -21.45 -3.88 16.37
N ALA A 281 -21.05 -3.00 15.45
CA ALA A 281 -21.83 -1.83 15.07
C ALA A 281 -23.20 -2.20 14.47
N HIS A 282 -23.28 -3.34 13.75
CA HIS A 282 -24.53 -3.78 13.13
C HIS A 282 -25.36 -4.74 14.01
N ASN A 283 -24.75 -5.43 14.99
CA ASN A 283 -25.43 -6.50 15.74
C ASN A 283 -25.36 -6.33 17.26
N GLY A 284 -24.63 -5.35 17.81
CA GLY A 284 -24.39 -5.21 19.24
C GLY A 284 -23.48 -6.29 19.86
N TRP A 285 -22.88 -7.18 19.05
CA TRP A 285 -21.93 -8.20 19.52
C TRP A 285 -20.69 -8.29 18.59
N PRO A 286 -19.58 -8.81 19.03
CA PRO A 286 -19.26 -9.21 20.42
C PRO A 286 -19.15 -7.99 21.35
N ALA A 287 -19.68 -8.10 22.55
CA ALA A 287 -19.71 -7.01 23.55
C ALA A 287 -18.33 -6.76 24.19
N ILE A 288 -17.30 -6.62 23.35
CA ILE A 288 -15.90 -6.42 23.76
C ILE A 288 -15.44 -4.96 23.72
N PHE A 289 -16.34 -4.04 23.37
CA PHE A 289 -16.07 -2.61 23.25
C PHE A 289 -16.93 -1.80 24.25
N PRO A 290 -16.71 -1.93 25.58
CA PRO A 290 -17.60 -1.35 26.59
C PRO A 290 -17.54 0.18 26.67
N PHE A 291 -16.59 0.81 26.00
CA PHE A 291 -16.33 2.26 26.03
C PHE A 291 -16.95 3.01 24.85
N VAL A 292 -17.63 2.32 23.94
CA VAL A 292 -18.39 2.94 22.84
C VAL A 292 -19.86 2.53 22.93
N PRO A 293 -20.81 3.44 22.58
CA PRO A 293 -22.23 3.08 22.56
C PRO A 293 -22.45 1.91 21.59
N GLY A 294 -23.28 0.96 21.99
CA GLY A 294 -23.67 -0.14 21.10
C GLY A 294 -24.31 0.43 19.85
N GLY A 295 -23.93 -0.08 18.70
CA GLY A 295 -24.67 0.14 17.46
C GLY A 295 -26.06 -0.46 17.67
N GLY A 296 -27.08 0.34 17.53
CA GLY A 296 -28.49 -0.04 17.53
C GLY A 296 -29.08 0.34 16.19
#